data_eb6bc99f899311c935b6eb9ef8ae50c7
#
_entry.id   eb6bc99f899311c935b6eb9ef8ae50c7
#
_cell.length_a   1.000
_cell.length_b   1.000
_cell.length_c   1.000
_cell.angle_alpha   90.00
_cell.angle_beta   90.00
_cell.angle_gamma   90.00
#
_symmetry.space_group_name_H-M   'P 1'
#
loop_
_entity.id
_entity.type
_entity.pdbx_description
1 polymer ?
#
loop_
_entity_poly.entity_id
_entity_poly.type
_entity_poly.pdbx_seq_one_letter_code
_entity_poly.pdbx_strand_id
1 'polypeptide(L)'
;MIRINNVKLQLGFTEADVRSVIKKTLKTDKEFEYIFFKLSLDDRRRNQVKYIASIDVDVPNPEKILKRLHNNNVMLTNATQYRFPVPGNVKMTYRPVVIGTGPGGLFAALYLARAGYRPVVFERGMDVDRRMEHIERFWKGEEGLDPNCNVQF
;
A
#
# COMPACT_ATOMS: atom_id res chain seq x y z
N MET A 1 -11.28 -2.22 16.79
CA MET A 1 -9.85 -1.90 16.59
C MET A 1 -9.57 -0.46 16.99
N ILE A 2 -8.34 -0.15 17.34
CA ILE A 2 -7.83 1.20 17.62
C ILE A 2 -6.73 1.53 16.63
N ARG A 3 -6.75 2.73 16.05
CA ARG A 3 -5.65 3.28 15.26
C ARG A 3 -4.80 4.20 16.11
N ILE A 4 -3.50 3.98 16.10
CA ILE A 4 -2.49 4.84 16.70
C ILE A 4 -1.77 5.56 15.56
N ASN A 5 -1.91 6.87 15.48
CA ASN A 5 -1.25 7.70 14.47
C ASN A 5 0.04 8.30 15.01
N ASN A 6 0.90 8.78 14.10
CA ASN A 6 2.14 9.49 14.41
C ASN A 6 3.12 8.70 15.28
N VAL A 7 3.12 7.37 15.17
CA VAL A 7 4.10 6.52 15.85
C VAL A 7 5.47 6.73 15.21
N LYS A 8 6.44 7.15 16.00
CA LYS A 8 7.82 7.37 15.53
C LYS A 8 8.64 6.11 15.79
N LEU A 9 9.22 5.55 14.74
CA LEU A 9 10.08 4.37 14.79
C LEU A 9 11.45 4.73 14.21
N GLN A 10 12.51 4.25 14.84
CA GLN A 10 13.88 4.46 14.34
C GLN A 10 14.14 3.62 13.09
N LEU A 11 15.17 3.98 12.33
CA LEU A 11 15.63 3.10 11.25
C LEU A 11 16.10 1.77 11.85
N GLY A 12 15.71 0.66 11.21
CA GLY A 12 16.04 -0.68 11.72
C GLY A 12 15.20 -1.14 12.92
N PHE A 13 14.05 -0.51 13.18
CA PHE A 13 13.13 -0.95 14.23
C PHE A 13 12.75 -2.43 14.07
N THR A 14 12.54 -3.09 15.18
CA THR A 14 12.13 -4.48 15.27
C THR A 14 10.65 -4.62 15.64
N GLU A 15 10.10 -5.83 15.51
CA GLU A 15 8.74 -6.11 15.98
C GLU A 15 8.60 -5.83 17.49
N ALA A 16 9.63 -6.12 18.28
CA ALA A 16 9.63 -5.84 19.71
C ALA A 16 9.50 -4.33 20.02
N ASP A 17 10.15 -3.48 19.22
CA ASP A 17 10.05 -2.03 19.35
C ASP A 17 8.62 -1.56 19.06
N VAL A 18 8.00 -2.07 18.00
CA VAL A 18 6.62 -1.74 17.66
C VAL A 18 5.66 -2.16 18.77
N ARG A 19 5.77 -3.40 19.25
CA ARG A 19 4.94 -3.91 20.37
C ARG A 19 5.15 -3.08 21.64
N SER A 20 6.38 -2.70 21.96
CA SER A 20 6.71 -1.85 23.09
C SER A 20 6.01 -0.48 23.01
N VAL A 21 6.08 0.17 21.85
CA VAL A 21 5.42 1.47 21.62
C VAL A 21 3.90 1.34 21.73
N ILE A 22 3.31 0.29 21.18
CA ILE A 22 1.86 0.03 21.28
C ILE A 22 1.45 -0.17 22.74
N LYS A 23 2.14 -1.06 23.48
CA LYS A 23 1.87 -1.31 24.91
C LYS A 23 1.92 -0.03 25.74
N LYS A 24 2.97 0.77 25.52
CA LYS A 24 3.15 2.06 26.22
C LYS A 24 2.05 3.06 25.86
N THR A 25 1.67 3.14 24.57
CA THR A 25 0.67 4.10 24.10
C THR A 25 -0.74 3.74 24.59
N LEU A 26 -1.11 2.47 24.53
CA LEU A 26 -2.42 1.99 24.95
C LEU A 26 -2.49 1.69 26.45
N LYS A 27 -1.37 1.75 27.16
CA LYS A 27 -1.25 1.41 28.60
C LYS A 27 -1.85 0.02 28.87
N THR A 28 -1.43 -0.98 28.09
CA THR A 28 -1.94 -2.35 28.19
C THR A 28 -0.79 -3.35 28.13
N ASP A 29 -0.90 -4.41 28.95
CA ASP A 29 0.00 -5.55 28.91
C ASP A 29 -0.64 -6.78 28.25
N LYS A 30 -1.89 -6.66 27.79
CA LYS A 30 -2.59 -7.72 27.09
C LYS A 30 -1.97 -7.98 25.74
N GLU A 31 -2.08 -9.21 25.28
CA GLU A 31 -1.73 -9.58 23.90
C GLU A 31 -2.68 -8.92 22.90
N PHE A 32 -2.15 -8.59 21.74
CA PHE A 32 -2.86 -7.95 20.65
C PHE A 32 -2.21 -8.30 19.32
N GLU A 33 -3.03 -8.28 18.27
CA GLU A 33 -2.57 -8.27 16.89
C GLU A 33 -2.55 -6.83 16.36
N TYR A 34 -1.63 -6.56 15.43
CA TYR A 34 -1.54 -5.25 14.83
C TYR A 34 -1.16 -5.33 13.34
N ILE A 35 -1.54 -4.30 12.59
CA ILE A 35 -1.12 -4.12 11.20
C ILE A 35 -0.68 -2.67 10.99
N PHE A 36 0.29 -2.47 10.13
CA PHE A 36 0.62 -1.13 9.65
C PHE A 36 -0.44 -0.67 8.67
N PHE A 37 -1.22 0.35 9.03
CA PHE A 37 -2.11 1.03 8.10
C PHE A 37 -1.31 1.93 7.16
N LYS A 38 -0.28 2.60 7.68
CA LYS A 38 0.63 3.45 6.93
C LYS A 38 2.01 3.42 7.57
N LEU A 39 3.04 3.35 6.74
CA LEU A 39 4.44 3.50 7.13
C LEU A 39 5.09 4.46 6.14
N SER A 40 5.62 5.58 6.61
CA SER A 40 6.25 6.60 5.78
C SER A 40 7.62 6.98 6.34
N LEU A 41 8.58 7.20 5.48
CA LEU A 41 9.89 7.72 5.86
C LEU A 41 9.78 9.25 6.05
N ASP A 42 10.28 9.77 7.16
CA ASP A 42 10.39 11.19 7.45
C ASP A 42 11.87 11.59 7.48
N ASP A 43 12.32 12.26 6.42
CA ASP A 43 13.70 12.75 6.23
C ASP A 43 13.81 14.29 6.25
N ARG A 44 12.74 14.99 6.64
CA ARG A 44 12.68 16.46 6.63
C ARG A 44 13.76 17.13 7.50
N ARG A 45 14.34 16.39 8.43
CA ARG A 45 15.45 16.88 9.26
C ARG A 45 16.71 16.08 8.97
N ARG A 46 17.73 16.73 8.42
CA ARG A 46 19.06 16.13 8.24
C ARG A 46 19.50 15.46 9.55
N ASN A 47 20.01 14.24 9.47
CA ASN A 47 20.48 13.41 10.60
C ASN A 47 19.39 12.90 11.57
N GLN A 48 18.10 13.02 11.26
CA GLN A 48 17.00 12.50 12.08
C GLN A 48 15.98 11.72 11.25
N VAL A 49 16.48 10.92 10.31
CA VAL A 49 15.62 10.08 9.49
C VAL A 49 14.95 9.03 10.38
N LYS A 50 13.63 8.90 10.24
CA LYS A 50 12.80 7.96 11.01
C LYS A 50 11.58 7.56 10.24
N TYR A 51 10.94 6.50 10.67
CA TYR A 51 9.60 6.16 10.18
C TYR A 51 8.51 6.85 11.01
N ILE A 52 7.46 7.27 10.32
CA ILE A 52 6.19 7.69 10.92
C ILE A 52 5.14 6.68 10.50
N ALA A 53 4.56 5.99 11.48
CA ALA A 53 3.59 4.95 11.25
C ALA A 53 2.20 5.34 11.76
N SER A 54 1.17 4.81 11.10
CA SER A 54 -0.17 4.63 11.65
C SER A 54 -0.42 3.13 11.78
N ILE A 55 -0.78 2.68 12.97
CA ILE A 55 -0.87 1.27 13.32
C ILE A 55 -2.28 0.97 13.80
N ASP A 56 -2.92 0.01 13.18
CA ASP A 56 -4.22 -0.51 13.62
C ASP A 56 -3.98 -1.70 14.54
N VAL A 57 -4.56 -1.63 15.73
CA VAL A 57 -4.37 -2.62 16.79
C VAL A 57 -5.71 -3.24 17.14
N ASP A 58 -5.76 -4.55 17.13
CA ASP A 58 -6.93 -5.29 17.60
C ASP A 58 -6.83 -5.53 19.10
N VAL A 59 -7.72 -4.91 19.83
CA VAL A 59 -7.76 -4.97 21.30
C VAL A 59 -9.18 -5.20 21.79
N PRO A 60 -9.36 -5.93 22.88
CA PRO A 60 -10.67 -6.07 23.50
C PRO A 60 -11.11 -4.74 24.12
N ASN A 61 -12.41 -4.43 23.97
CA ASN A 61 -13.05 -3.23 24.54
C ASN A 61 -12.36 -1.89 24.16
N PRO A 62 -12.18 -1.60 22.85
CA PRO A 62 -11.42 -0.44 22.41
C PRO A 62 -11.96 0.90 22.92
N GLU A 63 -13.27 1.03 23.10
CA GLU A 63 -13.89 2.24 23.64
C GLU A 63 -13.48 2.55 25.08
N LYS A 64 -13.34 1.51 25.93
CA LYS A 64 -12.87 1.68 27.31
C LYS A 64 -11.43 2.15 27.37
N ILE A 65 -10.60 1.64 26.46
CA ILE A 65 -9.20 2.08 26.34
C ILE A 65 -9.14 3.55 25.94
N LEU A 66 -9.90 3.97 24.92
CA LEU A 66 -9.93 5.35 24.46
C LEU A 66 -10.39 6.34 25.53
N LYS A 67 -11.46 6.03 26.24
CA LYS A 67 -11.96 6.89 27.34
C LYS A 67 -10.90 7.16 28.41
N ARG A 68 -9.94 6.25 28.59
CA ARG A 68 -8.86 6.35 29.57
C ARG A 68 -7.64 7.12 29.07
N LEU A 69 -7.41 7.14 27.73
CA LEU A 69 -6.13 7.56 27.18
C LEU A 69 -5.98 9.08 26.97
N HIS A 70 -7.07 9.81 26.73
CA HIS A 70 -7.03 11.24 26.40
C HIS A 70 -5.91 11.62 25.40
N ASN A 71 -5.74 10.84 24.31
CA ASN A 71 -4.67 11.01 23.35
C ASN A 71 -5.26 11.22 21.94
N ASN A 72 -5.04 12.38 21.36
CA ASN A 72 -5.58 12.76 20.05
C ASN A 72 -5.00 11.92 18.87
N ASN A 73 -3.89 11.24 19.09
CA ASN A 73 -3.33 10.32 18.08
C ASN A 73 -3.94 8.92 18.13
N VAL A 74 -4.85 8.68 19.05
CA VAL A 74 -5.48 7.36 19.23
C VAL A 74 -6.97 7.48 18.99
N MET A 75 -7.49 6.70 18.03
CA MET A 75 -8.89 6.78 17.61
C MET A 75 -9.48 5.39 17.36
N LEU A 76 -10.82 5.28 17.42
CA LEU A 76 -11.50 4.09 16.92
C LEU A 76 -11.34 3.99 15.41
N THR A 77 -11.15 2.78 14.94
CA THR A 77 -11.15 2.48 13.52
C THR A 77 -11.85 1.14 13.25
N ASN A 78 -12.43 1.04 12.09
CA ASN A 78 -12.92 -0.22 11.57
C ASN A 78 -11.98 -0.67 10.46
N ALA A 79 -11.61 -1.94 10.44
CA ALA A 79 -10.86 -2.50 9.32
C ALA A 79 -11.69 -2.34 8.04
N THR A 80 -11.29 -1.41 7.19
CA THR A 80 -11.95 -1.23 5.90
C THR A 80 -11.39 -2.29 4.96
N GLN A 81 -12.14 -3.35 4.75
CA GLN A 81 -11.82 -4.31 3.68
C GLN A 81 -12.44 -3.81 2.39
N TYR A 82 -11.61 -3.69 1.37
CA TYR A 82 -12.12 -3.44 0.02
C TYR A 82 -12.97 -4.64 -0.42
N ARG A 83 -14.21 -4.36 -0.75
CA ARG A 83 -15.13 -5.35 -1.32
C ARG A 83 -15.20 -5.13 -2.82
N PHE A 84 -14.82 -6.15 -3.57
CA PHE A 84 -14.99 -6.11 -5.02
C PHE A 84 -16.48 -6.02 -5.37
N PRO A 85 -16.85 -5.21 -6.37
CA PRO A 85 -18.21 -5.23 -6.88
C PRO A 85 -18.54 -6.64 -7.37
N VAL A 86 -19.75 -7.06 -7.06
CA VAL A 86 -20.26 -8.35 -7.57
C VAL A 86 -20.47 -8.19 -9.08
N PRO A 87 -19.89 -9.07 -9.91
CA PRO A 87 -20.12 -9.00 -11.35
C PRO A 87 -21.59 -9.21 -11.69
N GLY A 88 -22.06 -8.55 -12.76
CA GLY A 88 -23.38 -8.75 -13.29
C GLY A 88 -23.56 -10.19 -13.81
N ASN A 89 -24.82 -10.58 -13.97
CA ASN A 89 -25.21 -11.91 -14.45
C ASN A 89 -25.48 -11.97 -15.96
N VAL A 90 -25.36 -10.85 -16.66
CA VAL A 90 -25.51 -10.81 -18.11
C VAL A 90 -24.24 -11.36 -18.78
N LYS A 91 -24.43 -12.40 -19.61
CA LYS A 91 -23.30 -13.00 -20.34
C LYS A 91 -22.80 -12.02 -21.41
N MET A 92 -21.51 -11.70 -21.34
CA MET A 92 -20.86 -10.85 -22.35
C MET A 92 -20.64 -11.66 -23.65
N THR A 93 -20.97 -11.07 -24.78
CA THR A 93 -20.74 -11.67 -26.10
C THR A 93 -19.25 -11.66 -26.47
N TYR A 94 -18.55 -10.58 -26.09
CA TYR A 94 -17.14 -10.38 -26.40
C TYR A 94 -16.31 -10.26 -25.13
N ARG A 95 -15.02 -10.57 -25.24
CA ARG A 95 -14.06 -10.39 -24.16
C ARG A 95 -13.84 -8.88 -23.89
N PRO A 96 -13.77 -8.45 -22.63
CA PRO A 96 -13.39 -7.09 -22.32
C PRO A 96 -12.00 -6.76 -22.84
N VAL A 97 -11.81 -5.54 -23.30
CA VAL A 97 -10.52 -5.03 -23.78
C VAL A 97 -10.00 -4.00 -22.80
N VAL A 98 -8.75 -4.14 -22.39
CA VAL A 98 -8.03 -3.20 -21.54
C VAL A 98 -6.89 -2.60 -22.36
N ILE A 99 -6.85 -1.28 -22.46
CA ILE A 99 -5.81 -0.56 -23.20
C ILE A 99 -4.81 0.03 -22.22
N GLY A 100 -3.56 -0.41 -22.33
CA GLY A 100 -2.45 -0.01 -21.47
C GLY A 100 -2.27 -0.89 -20.24
N THR A 101 -1.01 -1.11 -19.84
CA THR A 101 -0.59 -1.87 -18.65
C THR A 101 -0.03 -0.97 -17.54
N GLY A 102 -0.43 0.27 -17.50
CA GLY A 102 -0.21 1.11 -16.32
C GLY A 102 -0.98 0.57 -15.10
N PRO A 103 -0.78 1.13 -13.89
CA PRO A 103 -1.41 0.63 -12.67
C PRO A 103 -2.92 0.41 -12.80
N GLY A 104 -3.64 1.35 -13.39
CA GLY A 104 -5.09 1.23 -13.62
C GLY A 104 -5.46 0.06 -14.53
N GLY A 105 -4.74 -0.10 -15.65
CA GLY A 105 -4.98 -1.17 -16.61
C GLY A 105 -4.67 -2.56 -16.03
N LEU A 106 -3.56 -2.69 -15.29
CA LEU A 106 -3.19 -3.94 -14.63
C LEU A 106 -4.23 -4.37 -13.60
N PHE A 107 -4.71 -3.45 -12.75
CA PHE A 107 -5.77 -3.77 -11.79
C PHE A 107 -7.10 -4.06 -12.47
N ALA A 108 -7.48 -3.33 -13.51
CA ALA A 108 -8.69 -3.62 -14.29
C ALA A 108 -8.62 -5.04 -14.89
N ALA A 109 -7.50 -5.39 -15.52
CA ALA A 109 -7.29 -6.72 -16.07
C ALA A 109 -7.35 -7.82 -15.00
N LEU A 110 -6.71 -7.58 -13.85
CA LEU A 110 -6.71 -8.52 -12.72
C LEU A 110 -8.15 -8.78 -12.22
N TYR A 111 -8.94 -7.73 -12.04
CA TYR A 111 -10.30 -7.87 -11.53
C TYR A 111 -11.25 -8.51 -12.53
N LEU A 112 -11.15 -8.13 -13.80
CA LEU A 112 -11.90 -8.78 -14.85
C LEU A 112 -11.55 -10.27 -14.95
N ALA A 113 -10.26 -10.61 -14.84
CA ALA A 113 -9.82 -12.01 -14.85
C ALA A 113 -10.36 -12.79 -13.63
N ARG A 114 -10.28 -12.22 -12.43
CA ARG A 114 -10.84 -12.82 -11.20
C ARG A 114 -12.35 -13.01 -11.27
N ALA A 115 -13.05 -12.11 -11.95
CA ALA A 115 -14.48 -12.24 -12.23
C ALA A 115 -14.82 -13.22 -13.38
N GLY A 116 -13.82 -13.86 -14.00
CA GLY A 116 -14.01 -14.86 -15.05
C GLY A 116 -14.17 -14.31 -16.47
N TYR A 117 -13.99 -13.01 -16.69
CA TYR A 117 -14.23 -12.37 -17.99
C TYR A 117 -13.15 -12.60 -19.05
N ARG A 118 -11.97 -13.11 -18.70
CA ARG A 118 -10.86 -13.38 -19.63
C ARG A 118 -10.49 -12.15 -20.49
N PRO A 119 -10.08 -11.01 -19.90
CA PRO A 119 -9.80 -9.79 -20.64
C PRO A 119 -8.69 -9.97 -21.68
N VAL A 120 -8.73 -9.15 -22.73
CA VAL A 120 -7.62 -8.95 -23.66
C VAL A 120 -6.95 -7.64 -23.27
N VAL A 121 -5.62 -7.67 -23.08
CA VAL A 121 -4.87 -6.50 -22.70
C VAL A 121 -3.94 -6.10 -23.83
N PHE A 122 -3.98 -4.84 -24.24
CA PHE A 122 -3.07 -4.26 -25.21
C PHE A 122 -2.15 -3.26 -24.53
N GLU A 123 -0.85 -3.39 -24.79
CA GLU A 123 0.16 -2.42 -24.34
C GLU A 123 0.91 -1.88 -25.55
N ARG A 124 1.14 -0.57 -25.55
CA ARG A 124 1.89 0.11 -26.62
C ARG A 124 3.40 0.01 -26.41
N GLY A 125 3.84 0.03 -25.16
CA GLY A 125 5.26 -0.02 -24.81
C GLY A 125 5.87 -1.39 -25.06
N MET A 126 7.19 -1.42 -25.05
CA MET A 126 7.97 -2.65 -25.16
C MET A 126 7.75 -3.55 -23.93
N ASP A 127 8.08 -4.83 -24.07
CA ASP A 127 8.20 -5.74 -22.94
C ASP A 127 9.28 -5.25 -21.94
N VAL A 128 9.26 -5.81 -20.74
CA VAL A 128 10.10 -5.33 -19.63
C VAL A 128 11.59 -5.47 -19.95
N ASP A 129 12.01 -6.54 -20.60
CA ASP A 129 13.43 -6.79 -20.86
C ASP A 129 13.99 -5.79 -21.86
N ARG A 130 13.32 -5.58 -22.98
CA ARG A 130 13.69 -4.56 -23.99
C ARG A 130 13.63 -3.14 -23.41
N ARG A 131 12.65 -2.87 -22.54
CA ARG A 131 12.55 -1.58 -21.87
C ARG A 131 13.76 -1.32 -20.97
N MET A 132 14.19 -2.31 -20.21
CA MET A 132 15.38 -2.22 -19.35
C MET A 132 16.63 -1.92 -20.17
N GLU A 133 16.87 -2.65 -21.25
CA GLU A 133 18.00 -2.40 -22.16
C GLU A 133 17.98 -0.97 -22.74
N HIS A 134 16.80 -0.48 -23.12
CA HIS A 134 16.64 0.88 -23.66
C HIS A 134 16.93 1.95 -22.61
N ILE A 135 16.47 1.76 -21.38
CA ILE A 135 16.71 2.66 -20.25
C ILE A 135 18.21 2.72 -19.92
N GLU A 136 18.88 1.57 -19.90
CA GLU A 136 20.32 1.51 -19.63
C GLU A 136 21.13 2.27 -20.71
N ARG A 137 20.80 2.08 -21.99
CA ARG A 137 21.44 2.80 -23.08
C ARG A 137 21.17 4.31 -23.05
N PHE A 138 19.95 4.70 -22.69
CA PHE A 138 19.62 6.10 -22.48
C PHE A 138 20.47 6.73 -21.36
N TRP A 139 20.62 6.06 -20.22
CA TRP A 139 21.43 6.57 -19.12
C TRP A 139 22.93 6.62 -19.43
N LYS A 140 23.41 5.75 -20.30
CA LYS A 140 24.79 5.79 -20.80
C LYS A 140 25.01 6.88 -21.86
N GLY A 141 23.95 7.53 -22.34
CA GLY A 141 24.00 8.53 -23.41
C GLY A 141 24.19 7.92 -24.81
N GLU A 142 23.96 6.63 -24.96
CA GLU A 142 24.08 5.90 -26.23
C GLU A 142 22.84 6.07 -27.11
N GLU A 143 21.68 6.32 -26.50
CA GLU A 143 20.40 6.50 -27.18
C GLU A 143 19.63 7.70 -26.63
N GLY A 144 18.73 8.27 -27.47
CA GLY A 144 17.81 9.32 -27.05
C GLY A 144 16.63 8.80 -26.24
N LEU A 145 15.88 9.71 -25.64
CA LEU A 145 14.65 9.36 -24.92
C LEU A 145 13.60 8.78 -25.87
N ASP A 146 13.15 7.56 -25.60
CA ASP A 146 11.99 6.99 -26.30
C ASP A 146 10.68 7.52 -25.68
N PRO A 147 9.83 8.22 -26.46
CA PRO A 147 8.56 8.75 -25.98
C PRO A 147 7.55 7.66 -25.54
N ASN A 148 7.78 6.40 -25.90
CA ASN A 148 6.97 5.27 -25.51
C ASN A 148 7.51 4.53 -24.26
N CYS A 149 8.66 4.97 -23.75
CA CYS A 149 9.30 4.39 -22.58
C CYS A 149 9.23 5.37 -21.40
N ASN A 150 8.70 4.92 -20.28
CA ASN A 150 8.77 5.69 -19.04
C ASN A 150 10.10 5.38 -18.34
N VAL A 151 11.01 6.35 -18.34
CA VAL A 151 12.36 6.23 -17.73
C VAL A 151 12.38 6.42 -16.22
N GLN A 152 11.24 6.64 -15.59
CA GLN A 152 11.14 6.91 -14.15
C GLN A 152 11.07 5.64 -13.27
N PHE A 153 11.11 4.47 -13.88
CA PHE A 153 11.05 3.20 -13.19
C PHE A 153 12.11 2.24 -13.70
#